data_19a65acd105995ee8f46998624cfb0f1
#
_entry.id   19a65acd105995ee8f46998624cfb0f1
#
_cell.length_a   1.000
_cell.length_b   1.000
_cell.length_c   1.000
_cell.angle_alpha   90.00
_cell.angle_beta   90.00
_cell.angle_gamma   90.00
#
_symmetry.space_group_name_H-M   'P 1'
#
loop_
_entity.id
_entity.type
_entity.pdbx_description
1 polymer ?
#
loop_
_entity_poly.entity_id
_entity_poly.type
_entity_poly.pdbx_seq_one_letter_code
_entity_poly.pdbx_strand_id
1 'polypeptide(L)'
;MAAAGFRAAAFAFACTACTSVMADERTFDDTRWHVAAIDGRATPATGDYQVQFTRNAISGRFGCNGFGGRYAIVGDLMSTGEIRSTMMACPEPGMSFEGDGFAVLNRPMQMRWSSDRELTLTNGAGSIALQRAP
;
A
#
# COMPACT_ATOMS: atom_id res chain seq x y z
N MET A 1 -64.97 -43.26 7.12
CA MET A 1 -63.67 -43.51 6.48
C MET A 1 -63.05 -42.16 6.21
N ALA A 2 -62.09 -41.75 7.02
CA ALA A 2 -61.40 -40.48 6.87
C ALA A 2 -60.12 -40.74 6.11
N ALA A 3 -59.96 -40.11 4.94
CA ALA A 3 -58.70 -40.10 4.21
C ALA A 3 -57.86 -38.96 4.74
N ALA A 4 -56.77 -39.28 5.42
CA ALA A 4 -55.82 -38.30 5.85
C ALA A 4 -54.90 -37.88 4.65
N GLY A 5 -55.09 -36.67 4.20
CA GLY A 5 -54.23 -36.09 3.20
C GLY A 5 -52.92 -35.59 3.87
N PHE A 6 -51.83 -36.26 3.57
CA PHE A 6 -50.49 -35.79 3.93
C PHE A 6 -50.15 -34.65 3.00
N ARG A 7 -50.09 -33.43 3.53
CA ARG A 7 -49.47 -32.29 2.83
C ARG A 7 -47.98 -32.31 3.13
N ALA A 8 -47.20 -32.69 2.16
CA ALA A 8 -45.77 -32.53 2.19
C ALA A 8 -45.41 -31.02 2.13
N ALA A 9 -44.94 -30.49 3.21
CA ALA A 9 -44.35 -29.15 3.22
C ALA A 9 -42.96 -29.23 2.58
N ALA A 10 -42.80 -28.65 1.41
CA ALA A 10 -41.50 -28.47 0.78
C ALA A 10 -40.79 -27.35 1.51
N PHE A 11 -39.81 -27.70 2.31
CA PHE A 11 -38.86 -26.71 2.83
C PHE A 11 -37.95 -26.31 1.70
N ALA A 12 -38.15 -25.10 1.17
CA ALA A 12 -37.19 -24.46 0.29
C ALA A 12 -35.99 -24.04 1.14
N PHE A 13 -34.90 -24.76 1.03
CA PHE A 13 -33.60 -24.29 1.52
C PHE A 13 -33.20 -23.10 0.66
N ALA A 14 -33.37 -21.91 1.22
CA ALA A 14 -32.74 -20.71 0.65
C ALA A 14 -31.25 -20.89 0.83
N CYS A 15 -30.57 -21.22 -0.25
CA CYS A 15 -29.11 -21.14 -0.33
C CYS A 15 -28.75 -19.66 -0.18
N THR A 16 -28.36 -19.25 1.02
CA THR A 16 -27.74 -17.94 1.23
C THR A 16 -26.43 -17.99 0.46
N ALA A 17 -26.43 -17.34 -0.68
CA ALA A 17 -25.20 -17.17 -1.44
C ALA A 17 -24.19 -16.47 -0.51
N CYS A 18 -23.19 -17.23 -0.05
CA CYS A 18 -22.00 -16.63 0.52
C CYS A 18 -21.37 -15.79 -0.58
N THR A 19 -21.66 -14.51 -0.58
CA THR A 19 -20.86 -13.55 -1.31
C THR A 19 -19.49 -13.58 -0.66
N SER A 20 -18.60 -14.38 -1.24
CA SER A 20 -17.19 -14.28 -0.95
C SER A 20 -16.82 -12.87 -1.31
N VAL A 21 -16.60 -12.02 -0.29
CA VAL A 21 -15.94 -10.75 -0.49
C VAL A 21 -14.55 -11.15 -0.98
N MET A 22 -14.33 -11.08 -2.28
CA MET A 22 -12.99 -11.15 -2.84
C MET A 22 -12.23 -10.04 -2.17
N ALA A 23 -11.29 -10.39 -1.28
CA ALA A 23 -10.31 -9.45 -0.81
C ALA A 23 -9.71 -8.83 -2.07
N ASP A 24 -9.83 -7.51 -2.19
CA ASP A 24 -9.22 -6.75 -3.27
C ASP A 24 -7.72 -6.99 -3.18
N GLU A 25 -7.23 -7.96 -3.93
CA GLU A 25 -5.81 -8.26 -4.03
C GLU A 25 -5.15 -7.12 -4.81
N ARG A 26 -5.05 -5.97 -4.16
CA ARG A 26 -4.22 -4.88 -4.65
C ARG A 26 -2.79 -5.34 -4.57
N THR A 27 -2.33 -5.91 -5.66
CA THR A 27 -0.95 -6.36 -5.74
C THR A 27 -0.05 -5.17 -6.00
N PHE A 28 1.04 -5.11 -5.27
CA PHE A 28 2.13 -4.17 -5.50
C PHE A 28 3.15 -4.70 -6.49
N ASP A 29 3.09 -5.97 -6.84
CA ASP A 29 4.08 -6.59 -7.72
C ASP A 29 4.17 -5.88 -9.05
N ASP A 30 5.39 -5.54 -9.45
CA ASP A 30 5.71 -4.84 -10.70
C ASP A 30 4.95 -3.50 -10.85
N THR A 31 4.88 -2.72 -9.78
CA THR A 31 4.24 -1.40 -9.78
C THR A 31 5.24 -0.29 -9.50
N ARG A 32 4.97 0.88 -10.11
CA ARG A 32 5.73 2.10 -9.90
C ARG A 32 4.81 3.19 -9.40
N TRP A 33 5.35 4.01 -8.50
CA TRP A 33 4.62 5.07 -7.83
C TRP A 33 5.45 6.33 -7.81
N HIS A 34 4.80 7.45 -8.14
CA HIS A 34 5.36 8.75 -7.86
C HIS A 34 5.12 9.09 -6.39
N VAL A 35 6.14 9.59 -5.71
CA VAL A 35 5.99 10.13 -4.36
C VAL A 35 5.47 11.56 -4.49
N ALA A 36 4.19 11.77 -4.23
CA ALA A 36 3.53 13.05 -4.43
C ALA A 36 3.74 14.02 -3.27
N ALA A 37 3.84 13.51 -2.06
CA ALA A 37 4.08 14.32 -0.85
C ALA A 37 4.74 13.47 0.24
N ILE A 38 5.53 14.13 1.08
CA ILE A 38 6.08 13.56 2.32
C ILE A 38 5.74 14.53 3.44
N ASP A 39 5.13 14.00 4.52
CA ASP A 39 4.63 14.79 5.66
C ASP A 39 3.71 15.95 5.23
N GLY A 40 2.87 15.71 4.21
CA GLY A 40 1.96 16.70 3.66
C GLY A 40 2.60 17.77 2.79
N ARG A 41 3.93 17.74 2.59
CA ARG A 41 4.64 18.65 1.69
C ARG A 41 4.75 18.04 0.31
N ALA A 42 4.26 18.74 -0.71
CA ALA A 42 4.37 18.30 -2.09
C ALA A 42 5.84 18.18 -2.51
N THR A 43 6.17 17.07 -3.14
CA THR A 43 7.51 16.85 -3.71
C THR A 43 7.62 17.46 -5.10
N PRO A 44 8.83 17.82 -5.54
CA PRO A 44 9.05 18.21 -6.94
C PRO A 44 8.61 17.13 -7.92
N ALA A 45 8.03 17.53 -9.05
CA ALA A 45 7.59 16.62 -10.10
C ALA A 45 8.75 16.16 -10.98
N THR A 46 9.78 15.58 -10.37
CA THR A 46 10.95 15.03 -11.03
C THR A 46 11.02 13.53 -10.85
N GLY A 47 11.81 12.83 -11.66
CA GLY A 47 12.01 11.39 -11.54
C GLY A 47 12.73 10.91 -10.27
N ASP A 48 13.18 11.84 -9.43
CA ASP A 48 13.91 11.53 -8.20
C ASP A 48 13.00 11.21 -7.00
N TYR A 49 11.68 11.30 -7.17
CA TYR A 49 10.69 11.01 -6.13
C TYR A 49 9.80 9.87 -6.58
N GLN A 50 10.31 8.66 -6.43
CA GLN A 50 9.59 7.47 -6.88
C GLN A 50 9.85 6.27 -5.98
N VAL A 51 8.87 5.37 -5.95
CA VAL A 51 8.96 4.08 -5.30
C VAL A 51 8.52 3.00 -6.29
N GLN A 52 9.22 1.90 -6.29
CA GLN A 52 8.91 0.74 -7.11
C GLN A 52 8.79 -0.48 -6.22
N PHE A 53 7.78 -1.30 -6.50
CA PHE A 53 7.59 -2.58 -5.83
C PHE A 53 7.78 -3.73 -6.83
N THR A 54 8.45 -4.76 -6.39
CA THR A 54 8.40 -6.09 -6.97
C THR A 54 7.62 -7.01 -6.03
N ARG A 55 7.61 -8.31 -6.26
CA ARG A 55 6.84 -9.23 -5.42
C ARG A 55 7.13 -9.10 -3.92
N ASN A 56 8.38 -8.88 -3.53
CA ASN A 56 8.81 -8.84 -2.14
C ASN A 56 9.85 -7.77 -1.83
N ALA A 57 10.15 -6.90 -2.77
CA ALA A 57 11.13 -5.83 -2.62
C ALA A 57 10.54 -4.47 -2.93
N ILE A 58 10.97 -3.49 -2.15
CA ILE A 58 10.71 -2.07 -2.36
C ILE A 58 12.02 -1.39 -2.70
N SER A 59 11.99 -0.47 -3.64
CA SER A 59 13.12 0.39 -3.99
C SER A 59 12.64 1.76 -4.41
N GLY A 60 13.52 2.73 -4.43
CA GLY A 60 13.14 4.08 -4.86
C GLY A 60 14.13 5.14 -4.49
N ARG A 61 13.63 6.39 -4.52
CA ARG A 61 14.34 7.62 -4.13
C ARG A 61 13.35 8.59 -3.51
N PHE A 62 13.82 9.30 -2.51
CA PHE A 62 13.09 10.42 -1.90
C PHE A 62 13.84 11.74 -2.15
N GLY A 63 14.26 11.96 -3.38
CA GLY A 63 14.91 13.18 -3.82
C GLY A 63 16.44 13.15 -3.86
N CYS A 64 17.09 12.12 -3.33
CA CYS A 64 18.54 12.01 -3.31
C CYS A 64 19.01 10.58 -3.53
N ASN A 65 19.19 9.84 -2.44
CA ASN A 65 19.80 8.51 -2.50
C ASN A 65 18.81 7.44 -2.96
N GLY A 66 19.30 6.48 -3.76
CA GLY A 66 18.59 5.26 -4.05
C GLY A 66 18.56 4.37 -2.82
N PHE A 67 17.40 3.76 -2.56
CA PHE A 67 17.23 2.80 -1.48
C PHE A 67 16.56 1.51 -1.97
N GLY A 68 16.71 0.46 -1.20
CA GLY A 68 16.06 -0.81 -1.46
C GLY A 68 16.01 -1.69 -0.22
N GLY A 69 15.06 -2.60 -0.21
CA GLY A 69 14.88 -3.56 0.86
C GLY A 69 13.70 -4.48 0.60
N ARG A 70 13.38 -5.28 1.58
CA ARG A 70 12.18 -6.14 1.54
C ARG A 70 11.00 -5.43 2.17
N TYR A 71 9.81 -5.78 1.74
CA TYR A 71 8.58 -5.37 2.38
C TYR A 71 7.64 -6.55 2.57
N ALA A 72 6.74 -6.42 3.52
CA ALA A 72 5.68 -7.37 3.77
C ALA A 72 4.39 -6.62 4.11
N ILE A 73 3.26 -7.22 3.78
CA ILE A 73 1.94 -6.67 4.07
C ILE A 73 1.16 -7.69 4.89
N VAL A 74 0.61 -7.23 5.99
CA VAL A 74 -0.31 -8.00 6.84
C VAL A 74 -1.54 -7.13 7.10
N GLY A 75 -2.68 -7.48 6.49
CA GLY A 75 -3.87 -6.64 6.53
C GLY A 75 -3.60 -5.26 5.92
N ASP A 76 -3.81 -4.21 6.69
CA ASP A 76 -3.58 -2.82 6.27
C ASP A 76 -2.20 -2.29 6.65
N LEU A 77 -1.33 -3.13 7.19
CA LEU A 77 0.02 -2.75 7.59
C LEU A 77 1.05 -3.21 6.57
N MET A 78 1.85 -2.25 6.13
CA MET A 78 3.07 -2.50 5.36
C MET A 78 4.28 -2.30 6.28
N SER A 79 5.19 -3.24 6.27
CA SER A 79 6.46 -3.10 6.98
C SER A 79 7.62 -3.38 6.04
N THR A 80 8.73 -2.73 6.29
CA THR A 80 9.97 -2.96 5.57
C THR A 80 10.97 -3.70 6.45
N GLY A 81 11.79 -4.54 5.84
CA GLY A 81 12.97 -5.07 6.47
C GLY A 81 14.10 -4.05 6.50
N GLU A 82 15.32 -4.50 6.58
CA GLU A 82 16.49 -3.63 6.51
C GLU A 82 16.51 -2.86 5.17
N ILE A 83 16.51 -1.53 5.26
CA ILE A 83 16.61 -0.66 4.10
C ILE A 83 18.09 -0.27 3.92
N ARG A 84 18.61 -0.50 2.73
CA ARG A 84 19.94 -0.07 2.31
C ARG A 84 19.81 1.11 1.38
N SER A 85 20.67 2.08 1.52
CA SER A 85 20.70 3.27 0.65
C SER A 85 22.13 3.66 0.29
N THR A 86 22.26 4.37 -0.84
CA THR A 86 23.47 5.12 -1.12
C THR A 86 23.59 6.30 -0.15
N MET A 87 24.75 6.86 0.00
CA MET A 87 25.02 7.88 1.01
C MET A 87 25.71 9.10 0.37
N MET A 88 25.04 9.71 -0.60
CA MET A 88 25.48 10.95 -1.20
C MET A 88 24.91 12.14 -0.42
N ALA A 89 25.64 13.25 -0.41
CA ALA A 89 25.12 14.53 0.04
C ALA A 89 24.45 15.21 -1.15
N CYS A 90 23.17 15.53 -1.04
CA CYS A 90 22.40 16.21 -2.08
C CYS A 90 21.95 17.59 -1.61
N PRO A 91 21.75 18.54 -2.54
CA PRO A 91 21.19 19.84 -2.18
C PRO A 91 19.75 19.71 -1.68
N GLU A 92 19.30 20.69 -0.90
CA GLU A 92 17.91 20.81 -0.52
C GLU A 92 17.01 21.09 -1.76
N PRO A 93 15.77 20.63 -1.79
CA PRO A 93 15.02 19.98 -0.69
C PRO A 93 15.24 18.46 -0.59
N GLY A 94 16.08 17.87 -1.44
CA GLY A 94 16.24 16.41 -1.52
C GLY A 94 16.64 15.76 -0.19
N MET A 95 17.59 16.33 0.53
CA MET A 95 18.04 15.75 1.81
C MET A 95 16.97 15.78 2.88
N SER A 96 16.17 16.84 2.97
CA SER A 96 15.06 16.93 3.93
C SER A 96 13.97 15.93 3.62
N PHE A 97 13.57 15.79 2.37
CA PHE A 97 12.58 14.80 1.96
C PHE A 97 13.05 13.37 2.21
N GLU A 98 14.32 13.10 1.94
CA GLU A 98 14.89 11.78 2.19
C GLU A 98 14.87 11.43 3.67
N GLY A 99 15.31 12.32 4.54
CA GLY A 99 15.28 12.10 5.98
C GLY A 99 13.88 11.83 6.50
N ASP A 100 12.92 12.64 6.08
CA ASP A 100 11.51 12.47 6.47
C ASP A 100 10.90 11.18 5.90
N GLY A 101 11.20 10.85 4.65
CA GLY A 101 10.73 9.63 4.01
C GLY A 101 11.28 8.36 4.68
N PHE A 102 12.55 8.34 5.02
CA PHE A 102 13.15 7.20 5.74
C PHE A 102 12.62 7.07 7.16
N ALA A 103 12.32 8.16 7.85
CA ALA A 103 11.71 8.10 9.17
C ALA A 103 10.37 7.36 9.16
N VAL A 104 9.56 7.58 8.11
CA VAL A 104 8.31 6.85 7.90
C VAL A 104 8.57 5.40 7.49
N LEU A 105 9.45 5.20 6.51
CA LEU A 105 9.70 3.88 5.90
C LEU A 105 10.27 2.87 6.90
N ASN A 106 11.03 3.31 7.89
CA ASN A 106 11.70 2.45 8.86
C ASN A 106 10.79 1.92 9.99
N ARG A 107 9.51 2.23 9.96
CA ARG A 107 8.50 1.73 10.93
C ARG A 107 7.32 1.14 10.19
N PRO A 108 6.56 0.22 10.81
CA PRO A 108 5.32 -0.26 10.20
C PRO A 108 4.40 0.91 9.84
N MET A 109 3.86 0.86 8.63
CA MET A 109 3.04 1.91 8.05
C MET A 109 1.62 1.41 7.83
N GLN A 110 0.64 2.21 8.17
CA GLN A 110 -0.74 1.96 7.83
C GLN A 110 -0.99 2.40 6.38
N MET A 111 -1.60 1.51 5.60
CA MET A 111 -2.00 1.81 4.23
C MET A 111 -3.39 2.42 4.22
N ARG A 112 -3.53 3.58 3.59
CA ARG A 112 -4.80 4.26 3.35
C ARG A 112 -4.96 4.53 1.87
N TRP A 113 -5.94 3.89 1.27
CA TRP A 113 -6.27 4.05 -0.14
C TRP A 113 -7.34 5.12 -0.31
N SER A 114 -7.07 6.14 -1.14
CA SER A 114 -8.07 7.11 -1.58
C SER A 114 -8.71 6.68 -2.89
N SER A 115 -7.99 5.93 -3.71
CA SER A 115 -8.44 5.33 -4.96
C SER A 115 -7.53 4.15 -5.32
N ASP A 116 -7.77 3.50 -6.43
CA ASP A 116 -6.88 2.43 -6.94
C ASP A 116 -5.47 2.93 -7.28
N ARG A 117 -5.33 4.23 -7.43
CA ARG A 117 -4.10 4.88 -7.89
C ARG A 117 -3.48 5.80 -6.85
N GLU A 118 -4.09 5.95 -5.71
CA GLU A 118 -3.63 6.83 -4.63
C GLU A 118 -3.58 6.11 -3.30
N LEU A 119 -2.40 6.07 -2.72
CA LEU A 119 -2.11 5.41 -1.46
C LEU A 119 -1.32 6.34 -0.55
N THR A 120 -1.72 6.42 0.69
CA THR A 120 -0.94 7.08 1.73
C THR A 120 -0.43 6.05 2.72
N LEU A 121 0.88 6.04 2.95
CA LEU A 121 1.54 5.27 3.98
C LEU A 121 1.77 6.18 5.17
N THR A 122 1.27 5.82 6.35
CA THR A 122 1.33 6.69 7.53
C THR A 122 1.64 5.90 8.80
N ASN A 123 2.34 6.56 9.71
CA ASN A 123 2.63 6.08 11.06
C ASN A 123 2.93 7.28 11.97
N GLY A 124 3.38 7.03 13.19
CA GLY A 124 3.72 8.10 14.14
C GLY A 124 4.90 8.99 13.73
N ALA A 125 5.70 8.59 12.72
CA ALA A 125 6.82 9.39 12.21
C ALA A 125 6.42 10.35 11.09
N GLY A 126 5.27 10.13 10.43
CA GLY A 126 4.80 10.97 9.35
C GLY A 126 4.00 10.22 8.29
N SER A 127 4.03 10.73 7.06
CA SER A 127 3.28 10.15 5.94
C SER A 127 4.03 10.24 4.61
N ILE A 128 3.73 9.29 3.72
CA ILE A 128 4.18 9.27 2.33
C ILE A 128 2.95 9.09 1.45
N ALA A 129 2.67 10.06 0.60
CA ALA A 129 1.59 9.98 -0.37
C ALA A 129 2.11 9.51 -1.72
N LEU A 130 1.53 8.44 -2.23
CA LEU A 130 1.94 7.77 -3.45
C LEU A 130 0.84 7.87 -4.52
N GLN A 131 1.24 8.15 -5.75
CA GLN A 131 0.39 8.09 -6.94
C GLN A 131 0.94 7.02 -7.89
N ARG A 132 0.10 6.09 -8.27
CA ARG A 132 0.50 5.01 -9.16
C ARG A 132 0.80 5.57 -10.55
N ALA A 133 1.98 5.24 -11.07
CA ALA A 133 2.34 5.54 -12.44
C ALA A 133 1.53 4.69 -13.43
N PRO A 134 1.26 5.21 -14.64
CA PRO A 134 0.56 4.47 -15.68
C PRO A 134 1.31 3.21 -16.12
#